data_cebc6e12daec9e7c8e1a7b015e404f75
#
_entry.id   cebc6e12daec9e7c8e1a7b015e404f75
#
_cell.length_a   1.000
_cell.length_b   1.000
_cell.length_c   1.000
_cell.angle_alpha   90.00
_cell.angle_beta   90.00
_cell.angle_gamma   90.00
#
_symmetry.space_group_name_H-M   'P 1'
#
loop_
_entity.id
_entity.type
_entity.pdbx_description
1 polymer ?
#
loop_
_entity_poly.entity_id
_entity_poly.type
_entity_poly.pdbx_seq_one_letter_code
_entity_poly.pdbx_strand_id
1 'polypeptide(L)'
;MGRPVVHFEIGCRDKARTSEFFSKLFDWNMQEAGPATLIDTGAGSGINGHITALGHEPHNFVNIYIHVDDVQAHLDKAVALGGKALLPVIQIPQGEFSWFADPEGNMIGLFKAAPLAK
;
A
#
# COMPACT_ATOMS: atom_id res chain seq x y z
N MET A 1 -2.63 -7.33 20.90
CA MET A 1 -1.50 -6.66 20.24
C MET A 1 -1.98 -5.93 19.02
N GLY A 2 -1.53 -4.70 18.84
CA GLY A 2 -1.87 -3.92 17.67
C GLY A 2 -1.22 -4.47 16.41
N ARG A 3 -1.85 -4.23 15.27
CA ARG A 3 -1.31 -4.65 13.96
C ARG A 3 -0.44 -3.51 13.42
N PRO A 4 0.76 -3.79 12.94
CA PRO A 4 1.69 -2.71 12.53
C PRO A 4 1.34 -2.14 11.16
N VAL A 5 1.62 -0.85 10.98
CA VAL A 5 1.67 -0.21 9.67
C VAL A 5 3.03 -0.53 9.08
N VAL A 6 3.06 -1.17 7.90
CA VAL A 6 4.31 -1.71 7.34
C VAL A 6 4.70 -1.11 5.99
N HIS A 7 3.82 -0.33 5.35
CA HIS A 7 4.07 0.11 3.98
C HIS A 7 3.19 1.31 3.65
N PHE A 8 3.65 2.18 2.73
CA PHE A 8 2.80 3.26 2.22
C PHE A 8 2.77 3.22 0.70
N GLU A 9 1.75 3.84 0.15
CA GLU A 9 1.56 3.91 -1.30
C GLU A 9 1.17 5.33 -1.69
N ILE A 10 1.77 5.82 -2.77
CA ILE A 10 1.45 7.14 -3.32
C ILE A 10 0.90 6.91 -4.73
N GLY A 11 -0.33 7.33 -4.95
CA GLY A 11 -0.96 7.26 -6.26
C GLY A 11 -0.73 8.53 -7.06
N CYS A 12 -0.54 8.39 -8.36
CA CYS A 12 -0.25 9.54 -9.23
C CYS A 12 -0.66 9.24 -10.68
N ARG A 13 -0.53 10.23 -11.54
CA ARG A 13 -0.74 10.08 -12.98
C ARG A 13 0.55 9.81 -13.71
N ASP A 14 1.65 10.42 -13.26
CA ASP A 14 2.97 10.34 -13.90
C ASP A 14 3.97 9.80 -12.88
N LYS A 15 4.21 8.52 -12.98
CA LYS A 15 5.08 7.80 -12.03
C LYS A 15 6.51 8.32 -12.07
N ALA A 16 7.04 8.59 -13.25
CA ALA A 16 8.41 9.07 -13.40
C ALA A 16 8.60 10.45 -12.74
N ARG A 17 7.66 11.36 -12.97
CA ARG A 17 7.71 12.70 -12.40
C ARG A 17 7.58 12.66 -10.88
N THR A 18 6.68 11.85 -10.36
CA THR A 18 6.48 11.70 -8.92
C THR A 18 7.70 11.09 -8.25
N SER A 19 8.29 10.07 -8.87
CA SER A 19 9.52 9.44 -8.36
C SER A 19 10.67 10.43 -8.29
N GLU A 20 10.86 11.23 -9.33
CA GLU A 20 11.91 12.24 -9.36
C GLU A 20 11.71 13.29 -8.25
N PHE A 21 10.47 13.74 -8.06
CA PHE A 21 10.15 14.71 -7.03
C PHE A 21 10.57 14.20 -5.64
N PHE A 22 10.12 13.02 -5.26
CA PHE A 22 10.41 12.47 -3.93
C PHE A 22 11.88 12.07 -3.76
N SER A 23 12.50 11.55 -4.81
CA SER A 23 13.91 11.21 -4.77
C SER A 23 14.77 12.46 -4.50
N LYS A 24 14.47 13.55 -5.18
CA LYS A 24 15.22 14.80 -5.00
C LYS A 24 14.93 15.47 -3.66
N LEU A 25 13.68 15.41 -3.21
CA LEU A 25 13.28 16.09 -1.98
C LEU A 25 13.78 15.37 -0.74
N PHE A 26 13.68 14.04 -0.70
CA PHE A 26 13.96 13.25 0.49
C PHE A 26 15.15 12.30 0.36
N ASP A 27 15.81 12.30 -0.78
CA ASP A 27 16.94 11.42 -1.03
C ASP A 27 16.56 9.94 -0.97
N TRP A 28 15.33 9.63 -1.37
CA TRP A 28 14.82 8.25 -1.40
C TRP A 28 15.32 7.52 -2.64
N ASN A 29 15.60 6.22 -2.49
CA ASN A 29 16.00 5.37 -3.61
C ASN A 29 14.77 4.81 -4.30
N MET A 30 14.75 4.90 -5.63
CA MET A 30 13.64 4.44 -6.45
C MET A 30 14.07 3.26 -7.30
N GLN A 31 13.21 2.24 -7.39
CA GLN A 31 13.47 1.05 -8.20
C GLN A 31 12.21 0.69 -8.98
N GLU A 32 12.31 0.63 -10.31
CA GLU A 32 11.19 0.21 -11.14
C GLU A 32 10.87 -1.26 -10.91
N ALA A 33 9.59 -1.56 -10.74
CA ALA A 33 9.11 -2.92 -10.46
C ALA A 33 7.77 -3.14 -11.16
N GLY A 34 7.78 -3.18 -12.49
CA GLY A 34 6.57 -3.36 -13.29
C GLY A 34 5.63 -2.16 -13.15
N PRO A 35 4.38 -2.38 -12.70
CA PRO A 35 3.41 -1.29 -12.58
C PRO A 35 3.71 -0.31 -11.44
N ALA A 36 4.65 -0.64 -10.56
CA ALA A 36 4.99 0.19 -9.40
C ALA A 36 6.43 0.65 -9.46
N THR A 37 6.74 1.75 -8.78
CA THR A 37 8.10 2.15 -8.46
C THR A 37 8.29 1.95 -6.96
N LEU A 38 9.22 1.09 -6.57
CA LEU A 38 9.49 0.83 -5.17
C LEU A 38 10.29 1.98 -4.56
N ILE A 39 9.98 2.30 -3.33
CA ILE A 39 10.67 3.34 -2.56
C ILE A 39 11.41 2.69 -1.40
N ASP A 40 12.74 2.81 -1.40
CA ASP A 40 13.56 2.46 -0.25
C ASP A 40 14.10 3.77 0.30
N THR A 41 13.63 4.17 1.48
CA THR A 41 14.07 5.44 2.05
C THR A 41 15.54 5.41 2.46
N GLY A 42 16.08 4.23 2.76
CA GLY A 42 17.48 4.10 3.19
C GLY A 42 17.77 4.76 4.52
N ALA A 43 16.73 5.10 5.29
CA ALA A 43 16.89 5.90 6.51
C ALA A 43 17.29 5.08 7.74
N GLY A 44 17.17 3.77 7.67
CA GLY A 44 17.44 2.91 8.83
C GLY A 44 16.32 2.89 9.85
N SER A 45 15.27 3.67 9.63
CA SER A 45 14.07 3.72 10.47
C SER A 45 12.86 4.08 9.62
N GLY A 46 11.66 3.89 10.16
CA GLY A 46 10.43 4.14 9.44
C GLY A 46 10.10 3.00 8.48
N ILE A 47 9.22 3.28 7.53
CA ILE A 47 8.73 2.28 6.57
C ILE A 47 9.12 2.67 5.16
N ASN A 48 9.12 1.69 4.27
CA ASN A 48 9.28 1.88 2.83
C ASN A 48 7.90 1.86 2.16
N GLY A 49 7.87 2.14 0.87
CA GLY A 49 6.61 2.20 0.15
C GLY A 49 6.77 2.01 -1.34
N HIS A 50 5.76 2.45 -2.08
CA HIS A 50 5.82 2.42 -3.53
C HIS A 50 4.91 3.51 -4.13
N ILE A 51 5.14 3.77 -5.41
CA ILE A 51 4.38 4.73 -6.20
C ILE A 51 3.67 3.96 -7.31
N THR A 52 2.40 4.26 -7.54
CA THR A 52 1.63 3.64 -8.62
C THR A 52 0.90 4.69 -9.46
N ALA A 53 0.74 4.36 -10.75
CA ALA A 53 -0.11 5.12 -11.66
C ALA A 53 -1.11 4.13 -12.25
N LEU A 54 -2.18 3.89 -11.50
CA LEU A 54 -3.13 2.81 -11.80
C LEU A 54 -4.12 3.14 -12.92
N GLY A 55 -4.24 4.43 -13.27
CA GLY A 55 -5.10 4.83 -14.38
C GLY A 55 -6.58 4.92 -14.06
N HIS A 56 -6.95 4.88 -12.78
CA HIS A 56 -8.36 5.03 -12.36
C HIS A 56 -8.51 6.18 -11.38
N GLU A 57 -9.73 6.63 -11.18
CA GLU A 57 -10.04 7.67 -10.21
C GLU A 57 -10.20 7.06 -8.80
N PRO A 58 -9.72 7.75 -7.76
CA PRO A 58 -8.87 8.95 -7.87
C PRO A 58 -7.44 8.57 -8.28
N HIS A 59 -6.81 9.39 -9.11
CA HIS A 59 -5.41 9.17 -9.50
C HIS A 59 -4.47 9.47 -8.34
N ASN A 60 -4.78 10.51 -7.58
CA ASN A 60 -3.91 11.01 -6.51
C ASN A 60 -4.45 10.55 -5.17
N PHE A 61 -3.66 9.78 -4.45
CA PHE A 61 -4.02 9.28 -3.12
C PHE A 61 -2.78 8.90 -2.35
N VAL A 62 -2.90 8.82 -1.04
CA VAL A 62 -1.88 8.24 -0.17
C VAL A 62 -2.57 7.15 0.64
N ASN A 63 -1.98 5.98 0.66
CA ASN A 63 -2.53 4.82 1.36
C ASN A 63 -1.46 4.25 2.28
N ILE A 64 -1.88 3.65 3.38
CA ILE A 64 -1.00 2.89 4.25
C ILE A 64 -1.47 1.45 4.29
N TYR A 65 -0.54 0.53 4.51
CA TYR A 65 -0.86 -0.90 4.60
C TYR A 65 -0.57 -1.40 6.00
N ILE A 66 -1.53 -2.11 6.55
CA ILE A 66 -1.46 -2.70 7.89
C ILE A 66 -1.29 -4.20 7.71
N HIS A 67 -0.26 -4.76 8.36
CA HIS A 67 0.01 -6.19 8.27
C HIS A 67 -0.95 -6.96 9.16
N VAL A 68 -1.60 -7.97 8.59
CA VAL A 68 -2.52 -8.86 9.31
C VAL A 68 -2.24 -10.30 8.91
N ASP A 69 -2.66 -11.23 9.74
CA ASP A 69 -2.46 -12.67 9.49
C ASP A 69 -3.47 -13.23 8.50
N ASP A 70 -4.65 -12.62 8.43
CA ASP A 70 -5.75 -13.09 7.59
C ASP A 70 -6.45 -11.87 6.98
N VAL A 71 -6.12 -11.57 5.73
CA VAL A 71 -6.65 -10.38 5.04
C VAL A 71 -8.17 -10.46 4.89
N GLN A 72 -8.69 -11.60 4.46
CA GLN A 72 -10.13 -11.73 4.26
C GLN A 72 -10.91 -11.56 5.56
N ALA A 73 -10.44 -12.17 6.65
CA ALA A 73 -11.10 -12.04 7.94
C ALA A 73 -11.13 -10.60 8.43
N HIS A 74 -10.02 -9.85 8.22
CA HIS A 74 -9.96 -8.44 8.60
C HIS A 74 -10.83 -7.56 7.71
N LEU A 75 -10.90 -7.88 6.41
CA LEU A 75 -11.81 -7.17 5.50
C LEU A 75 -13.26 -7.36 5.93
N ASP A 76 -13.65 -8.59 6.24
CA ASP A 76 -15.00 -8.90 6.72
C ASP A 76 -15.30 -8.17 8.03
N LYS A 77 -14.34 -8.14 8.94
CA LYS A 77 -14.48 -7.44 10.22
C LYS A 77 -14.62 -5.93 10.02
N ALA A 78 -13.86 -5.36 9.08
CA ALA A 78 -13.96 -3.93 8.76
C ALA A 78 -15.38 -3.59 8.31
N VAL A 79 -15.96 -4.42 7.45
CA VAL A 79 -17.34 -4.22 6.98
C VAL A 79 -18.33 -4.36 8.14
N ALA A 80 -18.14 -5.36 8.99
CA ALA A 80 -19.01 -5.57 10.15
C ALA A 80 -18.98 -4.40 11.13
N LEU A 81 -17.86 -3.68 11.20
CA LEU A 81 -17.68 -2.53 12.08
C LEU A 81 -18.09 -1.20 11.44
N GLY A 82 -18.69 -1.23 10.25
CA GLY A 82 -19.23 -0.04 9.60
C GLY A 82 -18.39 0.51 8.46
N GLY A 83 -17.31 -0.18 8.11
CA GLY A 83 -16.48 0.18 6.96
C GLY A 83 -17.06 -0.38 5.67
N LYS A 84 -16.30 -0.23 4.58
CA LYS A 84 -16.72 -0.67 3.24
C LYS A 84 -15.55 -1.33 2.54
N ALA A 85 -15.77 -2.50 1.95
CA ALA A 85 -14.76 -3.15 1.12
C ALA A 85 -14.63 -2.37 -0.19
N LEU A 86 -13.40 -2.01 -0.56
CA LEU A 86 -13.10 -1.30 -1.80
C LEU A 86 -12.49 -2.22 -2.84
N LEU A 87 -11.70 -3.19 -2.42
CA LEU A 87 -11.15 -4.25 -3.28
C LEU A 87 -11.32 -5.60 -2.60
N PRO A 88 -11.54 -6.66 -3.38
CA PRO A 88 -11.44 -8.01 -2.82
C PRO A 88 -9.99 -8.33 -2.48
N VAL A 89 -9.75 -9.47 -1.84
CA VAL A 89 -8.39 -9.94 -1.60
C VAL A 89 -7.75 -10.28 -2.93
N ILE A 90 -6.57 -9.71 -3.19
CA ILE A 90 -5.82 -9.86 -4.43
C ILE A 90 -4.48 -10.53 -4.12
N GLN A 91 -4.17 -11.59 -4.87
CA GLN A 91 -2.89 -12.29 -4.73
C GLN A 91 -1.84 -11.63 -5.62
N ILE A 92 -0.67 -11.38 -5.06
CA ILE A 92 0.49 -10.86 -5.78
C ILE A 92 1.71 -11.68 -5.37
N PRO A 93 2.84 -11.61 -6.12
CA PRO A 93 4.02 -12.38 -5.74
C PRO A 93 4.52 -12.11 -4.32
N GLN A 94 4.36 -10.88 -3.83
CA GLN A 94 4.81 -10.47 -2.51
C GLN A 94 3.87 -10.90 -1.38
N GLY A 95 2.67 -11.37 -1.71
CA GLY A 95 1.68 -11.76 -0.70
C GLY A 95 0.25 -11.53 -1.17
N GLU A 96 -0.58 -11.02 -0.28
CA GLU A 96 -1.95 -10.68 -0.64
C GLU A 96 -2.34 -9.38 0.04
N PHE A 97 -3.29 -8.66 -0.57
CA PHE A 97 -3.74 -7.38 -0.04
C PHE A 97 -5.20 -7.13 -0.39
N SER A 98 -5.80 -6.17 0.29
CA SER A 98 -7.09 -5.60 -0.07
C SER A 98 -7.16 -4.16 0.41
N TRP A 99 -8.19 -3.45 -0.01
CA TRP A 99 -8.46 -2.09 0.43
C TRP A 99 -9.84 -2.01 1.02
N PHE A 100 -9.99 -1.22 2.08
CA PHE A 100 -11.29 -0.89 2.64
C PHE A 100 -11.34 0.58 2.98
N ALA A 101 -12.55 1.11 3.18
CA ALA A 101 -12.76 2.45 3.71
C ALA A 101 -13.24 2.33 5.14
N ASP A 102 -12.75 3.21 6.01
CA ASP A 102 -13.29 3.31 7.36
C ASP A 102 -14.68 3.99 7.31
N PRO A 103 -15.40 4.11 8.44
CA PRO A 103 -16.74 4.71 8.41
C PRO A 103 -16.80 6.15 7.91
N GLU A 104 -15.68 6.88 7.92
CA GLU A 104 -15.59 8.24 7.41
C GLU A 104 -15.14 8.30 5.94
N GLY A 105 -14.83 7.15 5.33
CA GLY A 105 -14.42 7.07 3.94
C GLY A 105 -12.92 7.08 3.70
N ASN A 106 -12.09 6.99 4.74
CA ASN A 106 -10.65 6.92 4.56
C ASN A 106 -10.22 5.55 4.04
N MET A 107 -9.43 5.54 2.96
CA MET A 107 -8.94 4.31 2.37
C MET A 107 -7.72 3.79 3.12
N ILE A 108 -7.75 2.51 3.47
CA ILE A 108 -6.68 1.81 4.18
C ILE A 108 -6.43 0.48 3.49
N GLY A 109 -5.17 0.06 3.43
CA GLY A 109 -4.79 -1.23 2.88
C GLY A 109 -4.53 -2.27 3.96
N LEU A 110 -4.87 -3.51 3.65
CA LEU A 110 -4.51 -4.69 4.43
C LEU A 110 -3.48 -5.48 3.64
N PHE A 111 -2.50 -6.05 4.32
CA PHE A 111 -1.44 -6.79 3.65
C PHE A 111 -0.98 -7.98 4.48
N LYS A 112 -0.73 -9.09 3.80
CA LYS A 112 -0.06 -10.25 4.39
C LYS A 112 1.06 -10.65 3.45
N ALA A 113 2.29 -10.69 3.98
CA ALA A 113 3.46 -11.07 3.19
C ALA A 113 3.41 -12.54 2.80
N ALA A 114 3.89 -12.85 1.61
CA ALA A 114 4.04 -14.24 1.17
C ALA A 114 5.07 -14.95 2.05
N PRO A 115 4.93 -16.28 2.26
CA PRO A 115 5.96 -17.04 2.95
C PRO A 115 7.30 -16.89 2.22
N LEU A 116 8.39 -16.89 3.01
CA LEU A 116 9.72 -16.85 2.42
C LEU A 116 9.96 -18.09 1.58
N ALA A 117 10.57 -17.91 0.41
CA ALA A 117 10.98 -19.01 -0.45
C ALA A 117 12.07 -19.83 0.25
N LYS A 118 12.05 -21.13 -0.01
CA LYS A 118 13.04 -22.03 0.54
C LYS A 118 14.00 -22.51 -0.53
#